data_a9ba99964ab2ac15bdfd35421ab859a5
#
_entry.id   a9ba99964ab2ac15bdfd35421ab859a5
#
_cell.length_a   1.000
_cell.length_b   1.000
_cell.length_c   1.000
_cell.angle_alpha   90.00
_cell.angle_beta   90.00
_cell.angle_gamma   90.00
#
_symmetry.space_group_name_H-M   'P 1'
#
loop_
_entity.id
_entity.type
_entity.pdbx_description
1 polymer ?
#
loop_
_entity_poly.entity_id
_entity_poly.type
_entity_poly.pdbx_seq_one_letter_code
_entity_poly.pdbx_strand_id
1 'polypeptide(L)'
;MFLLAAISASSEPVPGSLDVHWNEGAPDCSGSPRDALQVHTYEPQTFILRQSPCADFEANFLYLLIGLDKAVLIDTGAVADPKEMPLAKTILELLPDKKFPLVVAHTHRHLDHRAGDPQFASVSSVQMVPIHLEGVQAFFGFANWPNGMAHLDLGGRTVDVIPTPGHNETHVAFYDSRTRILFSGDFLLPGRLLIEDAAAYRQSALRIVDFVKTRPLTHTLGGHIELNAARHAYRFGSHYHPNEHRLELAREDLTALPAAFESFNGFYARHPNYILTNPTHNLVAGATIVLAVLIFVVWGVRHLLRVRRRRFA
;
A
#
# COMPACT_ATOMS: atom_id res chain seq x y z
N MET A 1 11.12 42.98 -26.66
CA MET A 1 11.50 41.58 -26.42
C MET A 1 11.66 41.42 -24.91
N PHE A 2 10.55 41.12 -24.23
CA PHE A 2 10.56 40.91 -22.76
C PHE A 2 10.80 39.41 -22.49
N LEU A 3 11.93 39.11 -21.90
CA LEU A 3 12.20 37.79 -21.35
C LEU A 3 11.30 37.62 -20.09
N LEU A 4 10.26 36.81 -20.20
CA LEU A 4 9.60 36.22 -19.02
C LEU A 4 10.55 35.17 -18.45
N ALA A 5 11.28 35.54 -17.42
CA ALA A 5 11.95 34.57 -16.57
C ALA A 5 10.88 33.78 -15.82
N ALA A 6 10.67 32.53 -16.20
CA ALA A 6 9.91 31.58 -15.39
C ALA A 6 10.67 31.37 -14.09
N ILE A 7 10.22 32.01 -13.04
CA ILE A 7 10.66 31.75 -11.67
C ILE A 7 10.08 30.38 -11.31
N SER A 8 10.89 29.35 -11.47
CA SER A 8 10.64 28.05 -10.84
C SER A 8 10.84 28.25 -9.34
N ALA A 9 9.79 28.65 -8.64
CA ALA A 9 9.77 28.63 -7.21
C ALA A 9 9.75 27.16 -6.77
N SER A 10 10.90 26.61 -6.41
CA SER A 10 10.93 25.43 -5.54
C SER A 10 10.49 25.89 -4.17
N SER A 11 9.17 26.01 -3.96
CA SER A 11 8.64 26.25 -2.63
C SER A 11 9.11 25.11 -1.72
N GLU A 12 9.61 25.47 -0.54
CA GLU A 12 9.90 24.49 0.52
C GLU A 12 8.67 23.61 0.74
N PRO A 13 8.87 22.32 1.13
CA PRO A 13 7.75 21.46 1.46
C PRO A 13 6.95 22.06 2.61
N VAL A 14 5.63 21.96 2.53
CA VAL A 14 4.79 22.34 3.66
C VAL A 14 5.03 21.33 4.78
N PRO A 15 5.52 21.78 5.94
CA PRO A 15 5.81 20.88 7.04
C PRO A 15 4.52 20.33 7.64
N GLY A 16 4.58 19.10 8.12
CA GLY A 16 3.52 18.46 8.88
C GLY A 16 4.10 17.62 10.01
N SER A 17 3.24 16.96 10.77
CA SER A 17 3.61 16.12 11.90
C SER A 17 3.19 14.69 11.68
N LEU A 18 4.10 13.75 11.98
CA LEU A 18 3.85 12.32 12.15
C LEU A 18 3.96 11.90 13.63
N ASP A 19 3.94 12.88 14.54
CA ASP A 19 3.90 12.60 15.97
C ASP A 19 2.49 12.15 16.38
N VAL A 20 2.24 10.87 16.21
CA VAL A 20 0.95 10.22 16.44
C VAL A 20 1.17 8.78 16.89
N HIS A 21 0.40 8.35 17.87
CA HIS A 21 0.28 6.95 18.22
C HIS A 21 -0.88 6.33 17.44
N TRP A 22 -0.56 5.43 16.55
CA TRP A 22 -1.57 4.77 15.72
C TRP A 22 -2.38 3.76 16.54
N ASN A 23 -3.62 3.54 16.14
CA ASN A 23 -4.49 2.52 16.71
C ASN A 23 -3.88 1.14 16.46
N GLU A 24 -3.39 0.52 17.53
CA GLU A 24 -2.73 -0.80 17.52
C GLU A 24 -3.72 -1.97 17.53
N GLY A 25 -5.04 -1.71 17.58
CA GLY A 25 -6.05 -2.72 17.83
C GLY A 25 -6.08 -3.19 19.27
N ALA A 26 -6.55 -4.41 19.50
CA ALA A 26 -6.62 -5.00 20.83
C ALA A 26 -6.46 -6.53 20.80
N PRO A 27 -5.98 -7.16 21.88
CA PRO A 27 -5.95 -8.63 21.97
C PRO A 27 -7.34 -9.27 21.91
N ASP A 28 -8.36 -8.52 22.33
CA ASP A 28 -9.77 -8.88 22.22
C ASP A 28 -10.54 -7.69 21.63
N CYS A 29 -11.05 -7.87 20.43
CA CYS A 29 -11.84 -6.87 19.71
C CYS A 29 -13.34 -6.92 20.03
N SER A 30 -13.82 -7.83 20.88
CA SER A 30 -15.25 -8.05 21.13
C SER A 30 -15.96 -6.93 21.89
N GLY A 31 -15.22 -5.97 22.42
CA GLY A 31 -15.75 -4.89 23.27
C GLY A 31 -15.62 -3.49 22.71
N SER A 32 -15.10 -3.26 21.53
CA SER A 32 -14.81 -1.90 21.10
C SER A 32 -14.84 -1.65 19.61
N PRO A 33 -15.96 -1.15 19.05
CA PRO A 33 -15.93 -0.38 17.83
C PRO A 33 -15.47 1.07 18.04
N ARG A 34 -14.82 1.38 19.19
CA ARG A 34 -14.29 2.72 19.39
C ARG A 34 -13.18 2.95 18.40
N ASP A 35 -13.40 3.94 17.53
CA ASP A 35 -12.43 4.43 16.55
C ASP A 35 -12.05 3.40 15.49
N ALA A 36 -13.07 2.86 14.77
CA ALA A 36 -12.82 2.03 13.58
C ALA A 36 -11.93 2.74 12.55
N LEU A 37 -11.90 4.08 12.58
CA LEU A 37 -11.11 4.93 11.71
C LEU A 37 -10.50 6.07 12.53
N GLN A 38 -9.19 6.03 12.76
CA GLN A 38 -8.43 7.12 13.36
C GLN A 38 -8.08 8.14 12.28
N VAL A 39 -8.29 9.42 12.55
CA VAL A 39 -7.92 10.53 11.65
C VAL A 39 -6.79 11.33 12.27
N HIS A 40 -5.71 11.52 11.52
CA HIS A 40 -4.58 12.34 11.88
C HIS A 40 -4.40 13.48 10.85
N THR A 41 -4.31 14.71 11.32
CA THR A 41 -4.00 15.88 10.50
C THR A 41 -2.48 16.01 10.40
N TYR A 42 -1.91 15.62 9.25
CA TYR A 42 -0.48 15.84 8.97
C TYR A 42 -0.17 17.33 8.83
N GLU A 43 -0.98 18.04 8.02
CA GLU A 43 -1.05 19.48 7.90
C GLU A 43 -2.51 19.85 7.50
N PRO A 44 -2.95 21.11 7.52
CA PRO A 44 -4.39 21.46 7.39
C PRO A 44 -5.12 20.95 6.14
N GLN A 45 -4.39 20.54 5.09
CA GLN A 45 -4.96 20.02 3.83
C GLN A 45 -4.47 18.59 3.50
N THR A 46 -3.83 17.91 4.46
CA THR A 46 -3.33 16.55 4.30
C THR A 46 -3.69 15.72 5.53
N PHE A 47 -4.50 14.69 5.33
CA PHE A 47 -4.97 13.82 6.41
C PHE A 47 -4.51 12.39 6.15
N ILE A 48 -4.07 11.74 7.22
CA ILE A 48 -3.72 10.32 7.25
C ILE A 48 -4.79 9.63 8.08
N LEU A 49 -5.45 8.64 7.49
CA LEU A 49 -6.47 7.88 8.18
C LEU A 49 -5.95 6.45 8.42
N ARG A 50 -6.14 5.96 9.63
CA ARG A 50 -5.76 4.60 10.01
C ARG A 50 -7.01 3.80 10.30
N GLN A 51 -7.23 2.73 9.54
CA GLN A 51 -8.24 1.73 9.85
C GLN A 51 -7.82 0.93 11.09
N SER A 52 -8.74 0.73 12.02
CA SER A 52 -8.46 -0.08 13.21
C SER A 52 -8.19 -1.53 12.85
N PRO A 53 -7.14 -2.17 13.40
CA PRO A 53 -6.92 -3.61 13.26
C PRO A 53 -8.10 -4.45 13.76
N CYS A 54 -8.92 -3.92 14.68
CA CYS A 54 -10.13 -4.57 15.15
C CYS A 54 -11.31 -4.47 14.16
N ALA A 55 -11.29 -3.52 13.22
CA ALA A 55 -12.28 -3.45 12.15
C ALA A 55 -11.91 -4.40 11.01
N ASP A 56 -10.63 -4.47 10.66
CA ASP A 56 -10.05 -5.46 9.76
C ASP A 56 -8.55 -5.58 10.03
N PHE A 57 -8.01 -6.80 10.02
CA PHE A 57 -6.59 -7.08 10.36
C PHE A 57 -5.59 -6.44 9.38
N GLU A 58 -6.00 -6.10 8.16
CA GLU A 58 -5.16 -5.38 7.18
C GLU A 58 -4.80 -3.99 7.67
N ALA A 59 -5.69 -3.36 8.46
CA ALA A 59 -5.40 -2.12 9.18
C ALA A 59 -4.79 -1.04 8.30
N ASN A 60 -5.41 -0.77 7.15
CA ASN A 60 -4.91 0.10 6.10
C ASN A 60 -4.72 1.55 6.54
N PHE A 61 -3.76 2.19 5.91
CA PHE A 61 -3.63 3.65 5.88
C PHE A 61 -4.24 4.19 4.60
N LEU A 62 -5.05 5.23 4.76
CA LEU A 62 -5.73 5.95 3.68
C LEU A 62 -5.28 7.40 3.73
N TYR A 63 -5.26 8.10 2.60
CA TYR A 63 -4.72 9.45 2.54
C TYR A 63 -5.69 10.39 1.83
N LEU A 64 -6.04 11.51 2.49
CA LEU A 64 -6.86 12.56 1.90
C LEU A 64 -6.01 13.81 1.66
N LEU A 65 -5.91 14.21 0.39
CA LEU A 65 -5.16 15.39 -0.04
C LEU A 65 -6.14 16.42 -0.62
N ILE A 66 -6.18 17.61 -0.06
CA ILE A 66 -7.10 18.68 -0.45
C ILE A 66 -6.33 19.78 -1.18
N GLY A 67 -6.78 20.15 -2.38
CA GLY A 67 -6.34 21.32 -3.11
C GLY A 67 -7.37 22.45 -3.03
N LEU A 68 -7.24 23.45 -3.91
CA LEU A 68 -8.19 24.57 -3.95
C LEU A 68 -9.49 24.23 -4.69
N ASP A 69 -9.43 23.32 -5.70
CA ASP A 69 -10.55 23.03 -6.59
C ASP A 69 -11.16 21.64 -6.36
N LYS A 70 -10.37 20.69 -5.88
CA LYS A 70 -10.79 19.33 -5.58
C LYS A 70 -9.84 18.64 -4.60
N ALA A 71 -10.28 17.51 -4.10
CA ALA A 71 -9.50 16.62 -3.26
C ALA A 71 -9.27 15.25 -3.93
N VAL A 72 -8.29 14.50 -3.45
CA VAL A 72 -8.12 13.08 -3.75
C VAL A 72 -8.06 12.28 -2.46
N LEU A 73 -8.86 11.21 -2.40
CA LEU A 73 -8.74 10.15 -1.42
C LEU A 73 -7.97 8.99 -2.07
N ILE A 74 -6.87 8.61 -1.47
CA ILE A 74 -6.05 7.46 -1.89
C ILE A 74 -6.44 6.28 -1.00
N ASP A 75 -7.01 5.25 -1.62
CA ASP A 75 -7.57 4.03 -1.04
C ASP A 75 -8.82 4.26 -0.16
N THR A 76 -9.62 3.19 -0.01
CA THR A 76 -10.86 3.19 0.78
C THR A 76 -10.88 2.08 1.85
N GLY A 77 -9.77 1.35 2.01
CA GLY A 77 -9.60 0.35 3.05
C GLY A 77 -10.35 -0.97 2.82
N ALA A 78 -10.32 -1.81 3.84
CA ALA A 78 -10.79 -3.19 3.80
C ALA A 78 -12.25 -3.37 4.29
N VAL A 79 -12.93 -2.30 4.73
CA VAL A 79 -14.27 -2.37 5.34
C VAL A 79 -15.31 -1.69 4.47
N ALA A 80 -16.29 -2.45 3.99
CA ALA A 80 -17.38 -1.96 3.14
C ALA A 80 -18.55 -1.35 3.92
N ASP A 81 -18.90 -1.92 5.10
CA ASP A 81 -20.07 -1.50 5.86
C ASP A 81 -19.79 -0.17 6.59
N PRO A 82 -20.57 0.90 6.26
CA PRO A 82 -20.42 2.20 6.93
C PRO A 82 -20.82 2.18 8.42
N LYS A 83 -21.48 1.13 8.90
CA LYS A 83 -21.77 0.96 10.32
C LYS A 83 -20.55 0.47 11.09
N GLU A 84 -19.69 -0.31 10.44
CA GLU A 84 -18.45 -0.80 11.01
C GLU A 84 -17.32 0.24 10.87
N MET A 85 -17.23 0.90 9.71
CA MET A 85 -16.26 1.97 9.45
C MET A 85 -16.91 3.06 8.59
N PRO A 86 -17.32 4.21 9.16
CA PRO A 86 -18.06 5.27 8.45
C PRO A 86 -17.13 6.15 7.59
N LEU A 87 -16.41 5.54 6.63
CA LEU A 87 -15.38 6.22 5.85
C LEU A 87 -15.92 7.42 5.05
N ALA A 88 -16.94 7.21 4.22
CA ALA A 88 -17.46 8.29 3.38
C ALA A 88 -17.97 9.47 4.22
N LYS A 89 -18.65 9.21 5.35
CA LYS A 89 -19.09 10.26 6.26
C LYS A 89 -17.88 11.04 6.78
N THR A 90 -16.85 10.37 7.28
CA THR A 90 -15.64 10.97 7.82
C THR A 90 -14.93 11.82 6.77
N ILE A 91 -14.74 11.29 5.56
CA ILE A 91 -14.09 12.04 4.47
C ILE A 91 -14.88 13.30 4.11
N LEU A 92 -16.21 13.20 3.95
CA LEU A 92 -17.04 14.36 3.59
C LEU A 92 -17.09 15.43 4.69
N GLU A 93 -16.87 15.06 5.96
CA GLU A 93 -16.75 16.03 7.07
C GLU A 93 -15.39 16.73 7.10
N LEU A 94 -14.34 16.17 6.51
CA LEU A 94 -13.01 16.78 6.37
C LEU A 94 -12.90 17.72 5.18
N LEU A 95 -13.79 17.62 4.17
CA LEU A 95 -13.78 18.46 2.99
C LEU A 95 -14.29 19.88 3.32
N PRO A 96 -13.88 20.91 2.56
CA PRO A 96 -14.34 22.29 2.74
C PRO A 96 -15.86 22.44 2.75
N ASP A 97 -16.54 21.67 1.92
CA ASP A 97 -18.00 21.52 1.92
C ASP A 97 -18.41 20.15 1.35
N LYS A 98 -19.67 19.74 1.58
CA LYS A 98 -20.19 18.42 1.17
C LYS A 98 -20.29 18.19 -0.34
N LYS A 99 -20.17 19.24 -1.15
CA LYS A 99 -20.22 19.21 -2.62
C LYS A 99 -18.83 19.42 -3.23
N PHE A 100 -17.81 19.54 -2.38
CA PHE A 100 -16.44 19.72 -2.85
C PHE A 100 -16.03 18.53 -3.71
N PRO A 101 -15.50 18.74 -4.93
CA PRO A 101 -15.16 17.64 -5.83
C PRO A 101 -14.12 16.71 -5.20
N LEU A 102 -14.40 15.42 -5.21
CA LEU A 102 -13.51 14.39 -4.66
C LEU A 102 -13.22 13.33 -5.72
N VAL A 103 -11.96 13.10 -5.99
CA VAL A 103 -11.47 11.93 -6.73
C VAL A 103 -11.17 10.83 -5.71
N VAL A 104 -11.74 9.65 -5.89
CA VAL A 104 -11.35 8.45 -5.13
C VAL A 104 -10.50 7.59 -6.05
N ALA A 105 -9.24 7.42 -5.67
CA ALA A 105 -8.24 6.69 -6.42
C ALA A 105 -7.64 5.58 -5.55
N HIS A 106 -7.13 4.53 -6.19
CA HIS A 106 -6.54 3.41 -5.48
C HIS A 106 -5.08 3.26 -5.86
N THR A 107 -4.26 2.87 -4.87
CA THR A 107 -2.89 2.46 -5.15
C THR A 107 -2.89 1.24 -6.06
N HIS A 108 -3.83 0.31 -5.84
CA HIS A 108 -4.03 -0.86 -6.69
C HIS A 108 -5.41 -1.51 -6.43
N ARG A 109 -5.72 -2.60 -7.16
CA ARG A 109 -7.06 -3.19 -7.17
C ARG A 109 -7.36 -4.23 -6.10
N HIS A 110 -6.46 -4.54 -5.17
CA HIS A 110 -6.75 -5.50 -4.10
C HIS A 110 -7.91 -5.01 -3.23
N LEU A 111 -8.67 -5.96 -2.68
CA LEU A 111 -9.94 -5.66 -2.04
C LEU A 111 -9.78 -4.80 -0.79
N ASP A 112 -8.73 -5.03 -0.04
CA ASP A 112 -8.39 -4.29 1.18
C ASP A 112 -8.08 -2.80 0.93
N HIS A 113 -7.77 -2.41 -0.31
CA HIS A 113 -7.59 -1.00 -0.70
C HIS A 113 -8.85 -0.34 -1.26
N ARG A 114 -9.94 -1.10 -1.52
CA ARG A 114 -11.13 -0.60 -2.20
C ARG A 114 -12.47 -1.11 -1.66
N ALA A 115 -12.48 -1.87 -0.56
CA ALA A 115 -13.72 -2.41 -0.02
C ALA A 115 -14.72 -1.31 0.39
N GLY A 116 -14.24 -0.11 0.77
CA GLY A 116 -15.06 1.03 1.13
C GLY A 116 -15.70 1.80 -0.04
N ASP A 117 -15.39 1.48 -1.31
CA ASP A 117 -15.91 2.16 -2.51
C ASP A 117 -17.45 2.30 -2.52
N PRO A 118 -18.23 1.27 -2.12
CA PRO A 118 -19.70 1.37 -2.12
C PRO A 118 -20.25 2.51 -1.25
N GLN A 119 -19.49 2.96 -0.24
CA GLN A 119 -19.92 4.05 0.62
C GLN A 119 -19.99 5.40 -0.13
N PHE A 120 -19.27 5.54 -1.25
CA PHE A 120 -19.24 6.74 -2.08
C PHE A 120 -20.22 6.70 -3.28
N ALA A 121 -20.86 5.57 -3.57
CA ALA A 121 -21.63 5.34 -4.79
C ALA A 121 -22.81 6.34 -4.99
N SER A 122 -23.37 6.89 -3.91
CA SER A 122 -24.46 7.87 -3.98
C SER A 122 -24.01 9.32 -3.85
N VAL A 123 -22.70 9.59 -3.73
CA VAL A 123 -22.17 10.94 -3.51
C VAL A 123 -21.88 11.59 -4.86
N SER A 124 -22.71 12.54 -5.27
CA SER A 124 -22.67 13.14 -6.61
C SER A 124 -21.39 13.96 -6.92
N SER A 125 -20.67 14.40 -5.90
CA SER A 125 -19.38 15.12 -6.05
C SER A 125 -18.17 14.19 -6.16
N VAL A 126 -18.37 12.87 -6.10
CA VAL A 126 -17.29 11.88 -6.17
C VAL A 126 -17.09 11.37 -7.59
N GLN A 127 -15.86 11.35 -8.02
CA GLN A 127 -15.40 10.69 -9.23
C GLN A 127 -14.50 9.50 -8.83
N MET A 128 -14.97 8.29 -9.08
CA MET A 128 -14.23 7.05 -8.78
C MET A 128 -13.30 6.71 -9.94
N VAL A 129 -12.01 6.47 -9.65
CA VAL A 129 -11.06 5.92 -10.63
C VAL A 129 -11.39 4.45 -10.87
N PRO A 130 -11.50 3.99 -12.13
CA PRO A 130 -11.70 2.57 -12.41
C PRO A 130 -10.56 1.70 -11.88
N ILE A 131 -10.89 0.46 -11.47
CA ILE A 131 -9.92 -0.46 -10.84
C ILE A 131 -9.19 -1.39 -11.82
N HIS A 132 -9.66 -1.49 -13.07
CA HIS A 132 -8.99 -2.31 -14.10
C HIS A 132 -7.92 -1.50 -14.81
N LEU A 133 -6.88 -2.17 -15.29
CA LEU A 133 -5.69 -1.53 -15.87
C LEU A 133 -6.02 -0.53 -16.97
N GLU A 134 -6.87 -0.91 -17.91
CA GLU A 134 -7.28 -0.04 -19.01
C GLU A 134 -8.03 1.21 -18.51
N GLY A 135 -8.84 1.04 -17.47
CA GLY A 135 -9.57 2.13 -16.83
C GLY A 135 -8.64 3.09 -16.08
N VAL A 136 -7.66 2.57 -15.35
CA VAL A 136 -6.61 3.37 -14.69
C VAL A 136 -5.81 4.15 -15.73
N GLN A 137 -5.38 3.49 -16.80
CA GLN A 137 -4.66 4.13 -17.90
C GLN A 137 -5.47 5.25 -18.56
N ALA A 138 -6.73 4.99 -18.87
CA ALA A 138 -7.60 5.96 -19.52
C ALA A 138 -7.90 7.16 -18.61
N PHE A 139 -8.17 6.91 -17.32
CA PHE A 139 -8.48 7.98 -16.36
C PHE A 139 -7.32 8.95 -16.17
N PHE A 140 -6.12 8.44 -15.95
CA PHE A 140 -4.92 9.25 -15.75
C PHE A 140 -4.24 9.69 -17.06
N GLY A 141 -4.66 9.16 -18.21
CA GLY A 141 -4.07 9.50 -19.52
C GLY A 141 -2.68 8.89 -19.72
N PHE A 142 -2.41 7.70 -19.20
CA PHE A 142 -1.14 6.99 -19.45
C PHE A 142 -1.05 6.52 -20.89
N ALA A 143 -0.19 7.16 -21.68
CA ALA A 143 0.05 6.77 -23.06
C ALA A 143 1.01 5.58 -23.23
N ASN A 144 1.88 5.35 -22.25
CA ASN A 144 2.94 4.34 -22.33
C ASN A 144 3.15 3.64 -20.97
N TRP A 145 2.16 2.87 -20.55
CA TRP A 145 2.25 2.09 -19.31
C TRP A 145 3.34 0.99 -19.42
N PRO A 146 4.15 0.80 -18.38
CA PRO A 146 4.22 1.52 -17.09
C PRO A 146 5.26 2.66 -17.10
N ASN A 147 5.76 3.08 -18.27
CA ASN A 147 6.89 4.02 -18.36
C ASN A 147 6.49 5.51 -18.32
N GLY A 148 5.18 5.77 -18.38
CA GLY A 148 4.64 7.12 -18.29
C GLY A 148 4.48 7.58 -16.83
N MET A 149 4.17 8.86 -16.66
CA MET A 149 3.74 9.47 -15.42
C MET A 149 2.54 10.37 -15.73
N ALA A 150 1.56 10.39 -14.84
CA ALA A 150 0.41 11.27 -14.96
C ALA A 150 0.42 12.32 -13.83
N HIS A 151 -0.39 13.36 -13.99
CA HIS A 151 -0.50 14.44 -13.05
C HIS A 151 -1.97 14.69 -12.72
N LEU A 152 -2.32 14.67 -11.45
CA LEU A 152 -3.63 15.07 -10.95
C LEU A 152 -3.51 16.47 -10.35
N ASP A 153 -4.05 17.47 -11.04
CA ASP A 153 -4.13 18.83 -10.52
C ASP A 153 -5.34 18.96 -9.59
N LEU A 154 -5.11 19.38 -8.35
CA LEU A 154 -6.14 19.59 -7.33
C LEU A 154 -6.50 21.07 -7.15
N GLY A 155 -5.96 21.96 -7.99
CA GLY A 155 -6.01 23.40 -7.81
C GLY A 155 -4.88 23.89 -6.89
N GLY A 156 -3.79 24.38 -7.49
CA GLY A 156 -2.59 24.82 -6.76
C GLY A 156 -1.80 23.73 -6.02
N ARG A 157 -2.20 22.46 -6.18
CA ARG A 157 -1.53 21.27 -5.66
C ARG A 157 -1.54 20.18 -6.72
N THR A 158 -0.38 19.73 -7.13
CA THR A 158 -0.23 18.64 -8.10
C THR A 158 0.18 17.37 -7.40
N VAL A 159 -0.49 16.28 -7.73
CA VAL A 159 -0.13 14.92 -7.31
C VAL A 159 0.35 14.15 -8.54
N ASP A 160 1.61 13.76 -8.54
CA ASP A 160 2.18 12.91 -9.59
C ASP A 160 1.76 11.47 -9.36
N VAL A 161 1.22 10.82 -10.39
CA VAL A 161 0.79 9.42 -10.36
C VAL A 161 1.78 8.58 -11.15
N ILE A 162 2.45 7.67 -10.48
CA ILE A 162 3.62 6.95 -11.00
C ILE A 162 3.29 5.46 -11.05
N PRO A 163 3.28 4.81 -12.23
CA PRO A 163 3.08 3.37 -12.31
C PRO A 163 4.17 2.59 -11.57
N THR A 164 3.75 1.70 -10.68
CA THR A 164 4.64 0.83 -9.88
C THR A 164 4.17 -0.63 -9.87
N PRO A 165 3.89 -1.24 -11.06
CA PRO A 165 3.48 -2.64 -11.10
C PRO A 165 4.56 -3.57 -10.54
N GLY A 166 4.11 -4.74 -10.03
CA GLY A 166 4.97 -5.79 -9.50
C GLY A 166 4.41 -6.44 -8.23
N HIS A 167 3.79 -5.63 -7.34
CA HIS A 167 2.88 -6.12 -6.31
C HIS A 167 1.51 -6.48 -6.93
N ASN A 168 1.02 -5.59 -7.78
CA ASN A 168 -0.17 -5.79 -8.61
C ASN A 168 0.01 -5.06 -9.96
N GLU A 169 -0.64 -5.53 -11.03
CA GLU A 169 -0.48 -4.94 -12.37
C GLU A 169 -1.01 -3.50 -12.47
N THR A 170 -2.01 -3.13 -11.65
CA THR A 170 -2.62 -1.79 -11.65
C THR A 170 -1.94 -0.83 -10.69
N HIS A 171 -0.87 -1.26 -10.00
CA HIS A 171 -0.29 -0.50 -8.91
C HIS A 171 0.31 0.83 -9.37
N VAL A 172 -0.04 1.90 -8.63
CA VAL A 172 0.52 3.25 -8.77
C VAL A 172 0.92 3.80 -7.41
N ALA A 173 1.97 4.62 -7.38
CA ALA A 173 2.32 5.45 -6.25
C ALA A 173 1.93 6.91 -6.53
N PHE A 174 1.64 7.67 -5.48
CA PHE A 174 1.24 9.07 -5.57
C PHE A 174 2.28 9.96 -4.89
N TYR A 175 2.85 10.91 -5.63
CA TYR A 175 3.78 11.88 -5.04
C TYR A 175 3.12 13.25 -4.97
N ASP A 176 3.00 13.77 -3.77
CA ASP A 176 2.41 15.08 -3.53
C ASP A 176 3.43 16.21 -3.64
N SER A 177 3.19 17.14 -4.54
CA SER A 177 4.07 18.29 -4.77
C SER A 177 4.14 19.25 -3.57
N ARG A 178 3.13 19.26 -2.70
CA ARG A 178 3.01 20.19 -1.57
C ARG A 178 3.83 19.73 -0.35
N THR A 179 3.65 18.49 0.07
CA THR A 179 4.33 17.94 1.24
C THR A 179 5.60 17.17 0.91
N ARG A 180 5.82 16.84 -0.37
CA ARG A 180 6.91 16.01 -0.86
C ARG A 180 6.87 14.58 -0.32
N ILE A 181 5.68 14.11 0.04
CA ILE A 181 5.43 12.73 0.46
C ILE A 181 5.18 11.86 -0.76
N LEU A 182 5.74 10.65 -0.74
CA LEU A 182 5.39 9.55 -1.64
C LEU A 182 4.45 8.60 -0.91
N PHE A 183 3.20 8.52 -1.34
CA PHE A 183 2.23 7.53 -0.89
C PHE A 183 2.41 6.29 -1.76
N SER A 184 3.04 5.28 -1.20
CA SER A 184 3.56 4.12 -1.93
C SER A 184 2.64 2.91 -1.94
N GLY A 185 1.51 2.94 -1.21
CA GLY A 185 0.66 1.76 -1.05
C GLY A 185 1.50 0.54 -0.63
N ASP A 186 1.31 -0.57 -1.32
CA ASP A 186 2.01 -1.82 -1.03
C ASP A 186 3.33 -2.00 -1.80
N PHE A 187 3.72 -0.97 -2.55
CA PHE A 187 5.02 -0.97 -3.20
C PHE A 187 6.18 -0.81 -2.20
N LEU A 188 6.03 0.02 -1.15
CA LEU A 188 7.02 0.15 -0.08
C LEU A 188 6.34 0.53 1.22
N LEU A 189 6.40 -0.35 2.21
CA LEU A 189 5.80 -0.20 3.52
C LEU A 189 6.68 -0.87 4.60
N PRO A 190 6.55 -0.53 5.87
CA PRO A 190 7.25 -1.23 6.96
C PRO A 190 6.57 -2.59 7.23
N GLY A 191 6.81 -3.54 6.33
CA GLY A 191 6.11 -4.81 6.32
C GLY A 191 6.60 -5.77 5.24
N ARG A 192 5.70 -6.67 4.83
CA ARG A 192 5.93 -7.63 3.75
C ARG A 192 5.56 -7.00 2.42
N LEU A 193 6.55 -6.81 1.57
CA LEU A 193 6.34 -6.45 0.18
C LEU A 193 6.02 -7.73 -0.59
N LEU A 194 4.75 -7.92 -0.93
CA LEU A 194 4.27 -9.11 -1.63
C LEU A 194 4.61 -8.98 -3.12
N ILE A 195 5.42 -9.88 -3.63
CA ILE A 195 5.96 -9.84 -4.98
C ILE A 195 5.16 -10.78 -5.87
N GLU A 196 4.32 -10.24 -6.77
CA GLU A 196 3.64 -11.04 -7.80
C GLU A 196 4.54 -11.18 -9.03
N ASP A 197 5.11 -10.06 -9.51
CA ASP A 197 6.06 -10.01 -10.62
C ASP A 197 7.36 -9.31 -10.20
N ALA A 198 8.41 -10.07 -9.96
CA ALA A 198 9.69 -9.55 -9.49
C ALA A 198 10.40 -8.67 -10.53
N ALA A 199 10.22 -8.96 -11.82
CA ALA A 199 10.84 -8.17 -12.88
C ALA A 199 10.16 -6.80 -13.00
N ALA A 200 8.83 -6.76 -13.02
CA ALA A 200 8.06 -5.52 -13.04
C ALA A 200 8.31 -4.70 -11.77
N TYR A 201 8.36 -5.34 -10.61
CA TYR A 201 8.63 -4.66 -9.33
C TYR A 201 10.02 -4.00 -9.32
N ARG A 202 11.05 -4.73 -9.76
CA ARG A 202 12.41 -4.18 -9.88
C ARG A 202 12.47 -2.99 -10.83
N GLN A 203 11.79 -3.06 -11.99
CA GLN A 203 11.72 -1.93 -12.93
C GLN A 203 10.98 -0.74 -12.31
N SER A 204 9.93 -0.99 -11.54
CA SER A 204 9.22 0.03 -10.79
C SER A 204 10.12 0.68 -9.73
N ALA A 205 10.91 -0.10 -9.01
CA ALA A 205 11.89 0.41 -8.05
C ALA A 205 12.92 1.33 -8.72
N LEU A 206 13.48 0.94 -9.86
CA LEU A 206 14.40 1.76 -10.63
C LEU A 206 13.74 3.07 -11.10
N ARG A 207 12.50 3.02 -11.55
CA ARG A 207 11.72 4.19 -12.01
C ARG A 207 11.46 5.18 -10.88
N ILE A 208 11.02 4.71 -9.72
CA ILE A 208 10.81 5.57 -8.55
C ILE A 208 12.11 6.17 -8.03
N VAL A 209 13.19 5.39 -7.97
CA VAL A 209 14.51 5.90 -7.58
C VAL A 209 14.96 7.00 -8.53
N ASP A 210 14.79 6.81 -9.85
CA ASP A 210 15.12 7.84 -10.83
C ASP A 210 14.24 9.10 -10.67
N PHE A 211 12.96 8.92 -10.43
CA PHE A 211 12.02 10.02 -10.16
C PHE A 211 12.47 10.88 -8.97
N VAL A 212 12.85 10.26 -7.84
CA VAL A 212 13.26 10.99 -6.64
C VAL A 212 14.68 11.55 -6.69
N LYS A 213 15.53 11.19 -7.67
CA LYS A 213 16.89 11.78 -7.80
C LYS A 213 16.85 13.29 -7.93
N THR A 214 15.88 13.82 -8.64
CA THR A 214 15.75 15.26 -8.95
C THR A 214 14.64 15.94 -8.16
N ARG A 215 13.96 15.21 -7.27
CA ARG A 215 12.84 15.72 -6.47
C ARG A 215 13.10 15.54 -4.99
N PRO A 216 12.77 16.54 -4.16
CA PRO A 216 12.81 16.39 -2.71
C PRO A 216 11.81 15.30 -2.29
N LEU A 217 12.17 14.49 -1.30
CA LEU A 217 11.31 13.48 -0.68
C LEU A 217 11.42 13.66 0.83
N THR A 218 10.31 13.96 1.49
CA THR A 218 10.24 14.07 2.94
C THR A 218 10.06 12.71 3.59
N HIS A 219 9.07 11.95 3.11
CA HIS A 219 8.70 10.64 3.63
C HIS A 219 8.18 9.73 2.52
N THR A 220 8.30 8.42 2.72
CA THR A 220 7.51 7.41 2.00
C THR A 220 6.53 6.80 2.99
N LEU A 221 5.23 6.86 2.67
CA LEU A 221 4.14 6.32 3.49
C LEU A 221 3.46 5.18 2.74
N GLY A 222 3.45 3.99 3.34
CA GLY A 222 2.87 2.77 2.76
C GLY A 222 1.40 2.56 3.11
N GLY A 223 0.81 1.47 2.61
CA GLY A 223 -0.56 1.06 2.90
C GLY A 223 -0.74 0.43 4.28
N HIS A 224 0.32 -0.14 4.87
CA HIS A 224 0.26 -0.93 6.11
C HIS A 224 1.48 -0.73 6.99
N ILE A 225 1.35 -1.09 8.29
CA ILE A 225 2.47 -1.38 9.19
C ILE A 225 2.35 -2.83 9.64
N GLU A 226 3.27 -3.68 9.20
CA GLU A 226 3.28 -5.09 9.57
C GLU A 226 4.50 -5.48 10.43
N LEU A 227 5.40 -4.54 10.72
CA LEU A 227 6.54 -4.72 11.61
C LEU A 227 6.31 -3.99 12.92
N ASN A 228 6.83 -4.55 14.01
CA ASN A 228 6.97 -3.82 15.26
C ASN A 228 8.26 -2.97 15.29
N ALA A 229 8.43 -2.14 16.31
CA ALA A 229 9.61 -1.29 16.50
C ALA A 229 10.94 -2.09 16.57
N ALA A 230 10.89 -3.36 16.97
CA ALA A 230 12.03 -4.29 16.93
C ALA A 230 12.19 -4.95 15.54
N ARG A 231 11.41 -4.52 14.54
CA ARG A 231 11.43 -5.00 13.15
C ARG A 231 11.02 -6.47 12.99
N HIS A 232 10.27 -7.02 13.91
CA HIS A 232 9.65 -8.33 13.77
C HIS A 232 8.27 -8.19 13.16
N ALA A 233 7.97 -9.06 12.17
CA ALA A 233 6.66 -9.07 11.54
C ALA A 233 5.61 -9.63 12.51
N TYR A 234 4.45 -8.98 12.56
CA TYR A 234 3.28 -9.55 13.21
C TYR A 234 2.82 -10.82 12.49
N ARG A 235 2.11 -11.66 13.22
CA ARG A 235 1.48 -12.82 12.62
C ARG A 235 0.42 -12.34 11.62
N PHE A 236 0.36 -12.96 10.46
CA PHE A 236 -0.68 -12.69 9.48
C PHE A 236 -2.08 -12.89 10.10
N GLY A 237 -2.99 -11.96 9.85
CA GLY A 237 -4.32 -11.94 10.45
C GLY A 237 -4.36 -11.49 11.91
N SER A 238 -3.31 -10.84 12.43
CA SER A 238 -3.32 -10.29 13.78
C SER A 238 -4.20 -9.03 13.85
N HIS A 239 -5.09 -8.97 14.84
CA HIS A 239 -5.88 -7.78 15.15
C HIS A 239 -5.25 -6.90 16.26
N TYR A 240 -4.05 -7.25 16.70
CA TYR A 240 -3.31 -6.49 17.70
C TYR A 240 -1.85 -6.34 17.33
N HIS A 241 -1.44 -5.09 17.12
CA HIS A 241 -0.12 -4.69 16.66
C HIS A 241 0.61 -3.79 17.69
N PRO A 242 0.96 -4.29 18.88
CA PRO A 242 1.60 -3.46 19.90
C PRO A 242 3.00 -3.04 19.47
N ASN A 243 3.33 -1.78 19.80
CA ASN A 243 4.64 -1.20 19.49
C ASN A 243 4.97 -1.26 17.98
N GLU A 244 4.07 -0.80 17.14
CA GLU A 244 4.28 -0.75 15.68
C GLU A 244 5.58 0.00 15.31
N HIS A 245 6.17 -0.39 14.20
CA HIS A 245 7.19 0.40 13.52
C HIS A 245 6.59 1.77 13.13
N ARG A 246 7.44 2.76 12.88
CA ARG A 246 6.98 4.03 12.29
C ARG A 246 6.36 3.78 10.91
N LEU A 247 5.33 4.55 10.57
CA LEU A 247 4.72 4.51 9.24
C LEU A 247 5.68 4.99 8.16
N GLU A 248 6.40 6.06 8.48
CA GLU A 248 7.32 6.69 7.54
C GLU A 248 8.59 5.87 7.34
N LEU A 249 8.91 5.64 6.07
CA LEU A 249 10.19 5.11 5.62
C LEU A 249 11.05 6.25 5.04
N ALA A 250 12.36 6.10 5.24
CA ALA A 250 13.33 7.07 4.79
C ALA A 250 13.61 6.93 3.28
N ARG A 251 14.25 7.97 2.71
CA ARG A 251 14.71 7.95 1.33
C ARG A 251 15.65 6.77 1.04
N GLU A 252 16.45 6.42 2.03
CA GLU A 252 17.42 5.32 1.96
C GLU A 252 16.74 3.97 1.77
N ASP A 253 15.59 3.73 2.43
CA ASP A 253 14.82 2.50 2.26
C ASP A 253 14.32 2.36 0.83
N LEU A 254 13.82 3.46 0.25
CA LEU A 254 13.36 3.51 -1.13
C LEU A 254 14.51 3.29 -2.12
N THR A 255 15.64 3.97 -1.93
CA THR A 255 16.78 3.90 -2.85
C THR A 255 17.53 2.57 -2.78
N ALA A 256 17.38 1.82 -1.71
CA ALA A 256 17.94 0.47 -1.54
C ALA A 256 17.13 -0.63 -2.27
N LEU A 257 15.85 -0.37 -2.64
CA LEU A 257 14.98 -1.38 -3.26
C LEU A 257 15.59 -2.06 -4.50
N PRO A 258 16.17 -1.36 -5.50
CA PRO A 258 16.72 -2.02 -6.68
C PRO A 258 17.80 -3.05 -6.33
N ALA A 259 18.70 -2.73 -5.41
CA ALA A 259 19.75 -3.66 -4.94
C ALA A 259 19.16 -4.83 -4.12
N ALA A 260 18.10 -4.58 -3.36
CA ALA A 260 17.39 -5.64 -2.65
C ALA A 260 16.81 -6.70 -3.60
N PHE A 261 16.31 -6.28 -4.77
CA PHE A 261 15.83 -7.20 -5.79
C PHE A 261 16.93 -7.98 -6.51
N GLU A 262 18.15 -7.46 -6.59
CA GLU A 262 19.30 -8.19 -7.16
C GLU A 262 19.69 -9.40 -6.30
N SER A 263 19.50 -9.31 -4.99
CA SER A 263 19.79 -10.39 -4.04
C SER A 263 18.57 -11.26 -3.71
N PHE A 264 17.38 -10.92 -4.19
CA PHE A 264 16.14 -11.65 -3.90
C PHE A 264 16.11 -13.00 -4.61
N ASN A 265 16.01 -14.07 -3.82
CA ASN A 265 16.02 -15.45 -4.32
C ASN A 265 14.68 -15.93 -4.91
N GLY A 266 13.69 -15.04 -5.01
CA GLY A 266 12.35 -15.36 -5.49
C GLY A 266 11.39 -15.91 -4.43
N PHE A 267 11.83 -16.09 -3.17
CA PHE A 267 11.01 -16.63 -2.09
C PHE A 267 10.89 -15.67 -0.91
N TYR A 268 12.01 -15.31 -0.31
CA TYR A 268 12.06 -14.49 0.88
C TYR A 268 13.42 -13.78 1.02
N ALA A 269 13.39 -12.49 1.32
CA ALA A 269 14.57 -11.74 1.73
C ALA A 269 14.18 -10.69 2.78
N ARG A 270 14.97 -10.61 3.85
CA ARG A 270 14.73 -9.66 4.94
C ARG A 270 15.68 -8.49 4.85
N HIS A 271 15.12 -7.29 4.92
CA HIS A 271 15.82 -6.02 5.00
C HIS A 271 15.50 -5.31 6.33
N PRO A 272 16.20 -4.23 6.68
CA PRO A 272 15.99 -3.58 7.98
C PRO A 272 14.54 -3.16 8.26
N ASN A 273 13.85 -2.57 7.28
CA ASN A 273 12.52 -1.99 7.48
C ASN A 273 11.43 -2.63 6.59
N TYR A 274 11.77 -3.66 5.79
CA TYR A 274 10.81 -4.40 4.97
C TYR A 274 11.26 -5.83 4.68
N ILE A 275 10.35 -6.64 4.16
CA ILE A 275 10.58 -8.04 3.83
C ILE A 275 10.10 -8.26 2.40
N LEU A 276 10.96 -8.71 1.49
CA LEU A 276 10.54 -9.18 0.17
C LEU A 276 10.03 -10.62 0.30
N THR A 277 8.84 -10.90 -0.20
CA THR A 277 8.29 -12.25 -0.21
C THR A 277 7.41 -12.49 -1.43
N ASN A 278 7.53 -13.67 -2.04
CA ASN A 278 6.65 -14.12 -3.11
C ASN A 278 5.70 -15.19 -2.57
N PRO A 279 4.45 -14.84 -2.26
CA PRO A 279 3.51 -15.78 -1.64
C PRO A 279 3.18 -16.97 -2.56
N THR A 280 3.11 -16.76 -3.87
CA THR A 280 2.84 -17.82 -4.85
C THR A 280 3.98 -18.85 -4.90
N HIS A 281 5.22 -18.39 -4.99
CA HIS A 281 6.39 -19.29 -4.98
C HIS A 281 6.49 -20.06 -3.67
N ASN A 282 6.26 -19.38 -2.54
CA ASN A 282 6.27 -20.02 -1.22
C ASN A 282 5.19 -21.08 -1.09
N LEU A 283 3.98 -20.82 -1.57
CA LEU A 283 2.87 -21.78 -1.58
C LEU A 283 3.18 -23.00 -2.45
N VAL A 284 3.66 -22.79 -3.67
CA VAL A 284 4.03 -23.86 -4.61
C VAL A 284 5.17 -24.70 -4.04
N ALA A 285 6.21 -24.08 -3.49
CA ALA A 285 7.32 -24.81 -2.86
C ALA A 285 6.84 -25.63 -1.66
N GLY A 286 6.02 -25.06 -0.80
CA GLY A 286 5.43 -25.77 0.35
C GLY A 286 4.57 -26.96 -0.08
N ALA A 287 3.69 -26.79 -1.06
CA ALA A 287 2.87 -27.85 -1.62
C ALA A 287 3.72 -28.98 -2.23
N THR A 288 4.79 -28.62 -2.94
CA THR A 288 5.72 -29.58 -3.55
C THR A 288 6.44 -30.41 -2.48
N ILE A 289 6.91 -29.77 -1.40
CA ILE A 289 7.55 -30.46 -0.28
C ILE A 289 6.58 -31.44 0.39
N VAL A 290 5.34 -31.00 0.68
CA VAL A 290 4.32 -31.86 1.29
C VAL A 290 4.03 -33.07 0.40
N LEU A 291 3.87 -32.87 -0.91
CA LEU A 291 3.64 -33.94 -1.86
C LEU A 291 4.82 -34.93 -1.89
N ALA A 292 6.05 -34.44 -1.91
CA ALA A 292 7.25 -35.30 -1.89
C ALA A 292 7.32 -36.15 -0.61
N VAL A 293 7.01 -35.56 0.55
CA VAL A 293 6.95 -36.27 1.83
C VAL A 293 5.88 -37.38 1.81
N LEU A 294 4.67 -37.07 1.30
CA LEU A 294 3.61 -38.06 1.17
C LEU A 294 4.00 -39.23 0.26
N ILE A 295 4.61 -38.94 -0.89
CA ILE A 295 5.12 -40.00 -1.80
C ILE A 295 6.15 -40.87 -1.08
N PHE A 296 7.09 -40.26 -0.36
CA PHE A 296 8.13 -40.98 0.38
C PHE A 296 7.52 -41.90 1.47
N VAL A 297 6.55 -41.39 2.23
CA VAL A 297 5.85 -42.19 3.26
C VAL A 297 5.11 -43.36 2.64
N VAL A 298 4.35 -43.14 1.56
CA VAL A 298 3.63 -44.23 0.87
C VAL A 298 4.60 -45.25 0.31
N TRP A 299 5.72 -44.82 -0.28
CA TRP A 299 6.76 -45.74 -0.76
C TRP A 299 7.37 -46.57 0.38
N GLY A 300 7.71 -45.91 1.49
CA GLY A 300 8.26 -46.55 2.68
C GLY A 300 7.31 -47.62 3.27
N VAL A 301 6.03 -47.28 3.42
CA VAL A 301 5.00 -48.23 3.89
C VAL A 301 4.88 -49.42 2.93
N ARG A 302 4.79 -49.18 1.63
CA ARG A 302 4.74 -50.25 0.62
C ARG A 302 5.98 -51.10 0.65
N HIS A 303 7.15 -50.54 0.83
CA HIS A 303 8.41 -51.25 0.96
C HIS A 303 8.41 -52.18 2.20
N LEU A 304 8.05 -51.65 3.36
CA LEU A 304 7.96 -52.40 4.61
C LEU A 304 6.97 -53.57 4.51
N LEU A 305 5.81 -53.36 3.91
CA LEU A 305 4.83 -54.42 3.68
C LEU A 305 5.35 -55.52 2.74
N ARG A 306 6.12 -55.18 1.70
CA ARG A 306 6.76 -56.13 0.80
C ARG A 306 7.84 -56.97 1.53
N VAL A 307 8.67 -56.33 2.36
CA VAL A 307 9.71 -57.00 3.16
C VAL A 307 9.07 -57.96 4.16
N ARG A 308 8.00 -57.52 4.87
CA ARG A 308 7.26 -58.44 5.78
C ARG A 308 6.69 -59.64 5.05
N ARG A 309 6.02 -59.48 3.91
CA ARG A 309 5.47 -60.60 3.13
C ARG A 309 6.54 -61.60 2.69
N ARG A 310 7.77 -61.17 2.39
CA ARG A 310 8.89 -62.07 2.02
C ARG A 310 9.51 -62.80 3.19
N ARG A 311 9.27 -62.39 4.44
CA ARG A 311 9.78 -63.06 5.65
C ARG A 311 8.82 -64.14 6.15
N PHE A 312 7.60 -64.18 5.69
CA PHE A 312 6.55 -65.09 6.10
C PHE A 312 6.10 -66.05 4.96
N ALA A 313 6.73 -65.98 3.81
CA ALA A 313 6.66 -66.91 2.68
C ALA A 313 7.94 -67.77 2.63
#